data_71478dc2580e762f628510fbd248e480
#
_entry.id   71478dc2580e762f628510fbd248e480
#
_cell.length_a   1.000
_cell.length_b   1.000
_cell.length_c   1.000
_cell.angle_alpha   90.00
_cell.angle_beta   90.00
_cell.angle_gamma   90.00
#
_symmetry.space_group_name_H-M   'P 1'
#
loop_
_entity.id
_entity.type
_entity.pdbx_description
1 polymer ?
#
loop_
_entity_poly.entity_id
_entity_poly.type
_entity_poly.pdbx_seq_one_letter_code
_entity_poly.pdbx_strand_id
1 'polypeptide(L)'
;MATASGSAGPVTAASLSDSRLGYTVTSIPAGLDVTQVKVLQDFVAYDQVTWRLWVSGGQDTSKVPAVTTGNLQQQVSDDAADMLSKGQKAKTPVRVAVSEVAMSADGQSATVSYCVDMTKVTFVDVQGKDVTESRAKAQIPARNTMVPGSGGHWLASEEEETGEPNTCKVG
;
A
#
# COMPACT_ATOMS: atom_id res chain seq x y z
N MET A 1 -22.10 -30.64 -16.83
CA MET A 1 -21.50 -29.35 -17.15
C MET A 1 -20.32 -29.13 -16.21
N ALA A 2 -19.11 -29.22 -16.71
CA ALA A 2 -17.91 -29.03 -15.90
C ALA A 2 -17.67 -27.52 -15.71
N THR A 3 -17.76 -27.06 -14.48
CA THR A 3 -17.33 -25.71 -14.10
C THR A 3 -15.81 -25.68 -14.21
N ALA A 4 -15.30 -24.96 -15.19
CA ALA A 4 -13.88 -24.66 -15.28
C ALA A 4 -13.49 -23.80 -14.06
N SER A 5 -12.91 -24.42 -13.03
CA SER A 5 -12.14 -23.71 -12.01
C SER A 5 -10.92 -23.11 -12.71
N GLY A 6 -11.05 -21.86 -13.11
CA GLY A 6 -9.91 -21.07 -13.57
C GLY A 6 -8.90 -20.99 -12.44
N SER A 7 -7.83 -21.76 -12.48
CA SER A 7 -6.68 -21.59 -11.60
C SER A 7 -6.09 -20.21 -11.89
N ALA A 8 -6.32 -19.25 -11.00
CA ALA A 8 -5.58 -18.01 -11.02
C ALA A 8 -4.08 -18.39 -10.96
N GLY A 9 -3.29 -17.89 -11.90
CA GLY A 9 -1.85 -18.14 -11.92
C GLY A 9 -1.20 -17.70 -10.60
N PRO A 10 0.01 -18.19 -10.27
CA PRO A 10 0.68 -17.85 -9.03
C PRO A 10 0.88 -16.32 -8.92
N VAL A 11 0.60 -15.76 -7.74
CA VAL A 11 0.88 -14.35 -7.45
C VAL A 11 2.38 -14.12 -7.49
N THR A 12 2.78 -13.08 -8.23
CA THR A 12 4.18 -12.67 -8.37
C THR A 12 4.30 -11.17 -8.06
N ALA A 13 5.50 -10.72 -7.74
CA ALA A 13 5.78 -9.29 -7.55
C ALA A 13 5.38 -8.48 -8.79
N ALA A 14 5.67 -8.99 -9.99
CA ALA A 14 5.29 -8.33 -11.25
C ALA A 14 3.78 -8.22 -11.43
N SER A 15 3.01 -9.27 -11.06
CA SER A 15 1.54 -9.25 -11.18
C SER A 15 0.86 -8.29 -10.21
N LEU A 16 1.56 -7.89 -9.14
CA LEU A 16 1.09 -6.92 -8.13
C LEU A 16 1.53 -5.48 -8.43
N SER A 17 2.38 -5.26 -9.42
CA SER A 17 2.87 -3.94 -9.79
C SER A 17 1.89 -3.22 -10.72
N ASP A 18 1.90 -1.88 -10.68
CA ASP A 18 1.10 -1.02 -11.57
C ASP A 18 2.01 0.02 -12.25
N SER A 19 2.38 -0.27 -13.50
CA SER A 19 3.28 0.61 -14.27
C SER A 19 2.66 1.97 -14.61
N ARG A 20 1.33 2.06 -14.70
CA ARG A 20 0.63 3.33 -14.96
C ARG A 20 0.70 4.27 -13.76
N LEU A 21 0.67 3.69 -12.57
CA LEU A 21 0.86 4.42 -11.31
C LEU A 21 2.35 4.71 -11.04
N GLY A 22 3.27 4.00 -11.68
CA GLY A 22 4.69 3.99 -11.29
C GLY A 22 4.94 3.27 -9.96
N TYR A 23 4.11 2.28 -9.66
CA TYR A 23 4.16 1.46 -8.44
C TYR A 23 4.76 0.10 -8.76
N THR A 24 5.86 -0.25 -8.10
CA THR A 24 6.57 -1.50 -8.33
C THR A 24 6.68 -2.31 -7.05
N VAL A 25 6.13 -3.51 -7.04
CA VAL A 25 6.45 -4.52 -6.03
C VAL A 25 7.74 -5.22 -6.48
N THR A 26 8.78 -5.17 -5.67
CA THR A 26 10.11 -5.73 -6.02
C THR A 26 10.31 -7.14 -5.51
N SER A 27 9.69 -7.47 -4.37
CA SER A 27 9.73 -8.81 -3.78
C SER A 27 8.51 -9.11 -2.94
N ILE A 28 8.18 -10.38 -2.83
CA ILE A 28 7.13 -10.92 -1.95
C ILE A 28 7.68 -12.16 -1.23
N PRO A 29 7.15 -12.51 -0.05
CA PRO A 29 7.55 -13.73 0.66
C PRO A 29 7.23 -14.98 -0.16
N ALA A 30 8.08 -15.99 -0.03
CA ALA A 30 7.83 -17.32 -0.59
C ALA A 30 6.94 -18.17 0.36
N GLY A 31 6.26 -19.17 -0.20
CA GLY A 31 5.55 -20.17 0.60
C GLY A 31 4.28 -19.67 1.29
N LEU A 32 3.68 -18.59 0.80
CA LEU A 32 2.41 -18.09 1.32
C LEU A 32 1.28 -19.11 1.04
N ASP A 33 0.42 -19.32 2.02
CA ASP A 33 -0.83 -20.05 1.84
C ASP A 33 -1.90 -19.19 1.13
N VAL A 34 -3.04 -19.79 0.80
CA VAL A 34 -4.12 -19.13 0.05
C VAL A 34 -4.65 -17.89 0.77
N THR A 35 -4.76 -17.93 2.11
CA THR A 35 -5.23 -16.80 2.92
C THR A 35 -4.20 -15.69 2.94
N GLN A 36 -2.93 -16.02 3.16
CA GLN A 36 -1.83 -15.04 3.12
C GLN A 36 -1.68 -14.39 1.75
N VAL A 37 -1.86 -15.14 0.67
CA VAL A 37 -1.88 -14.59 -0.69
C VAL A 37 -3.02 -13.58 -0.84
N LYS A 38 -4.21 -13.88 -0.32
CA LYS A 38 -5.34 -12.95 -0.36
C LYS A 38 -5.07 -11.67 0.45
N VAL A 39 -4.51 -11.82 1.66
CA VAL A 39 -4.07 -10.67 2.48
C VAL A 39 -3.08 -9.80 1.73
N LEU A 40 -2.06 -10.41 1.11
CA LEU A 40 -1.06 -9.69 0.31
C LEU A 40 -1.69 -8.91 -0.85
N GLN A 41 -2.61 -9.54 -1.59
CA GLN A 41 -3.29 -8.89 -2.71
C GLN A 41 -4.13 -7.69 -2.24
N ASP A 42 -4.86 -7.83 -1.14
CA ASP A 42 -5.70 -6.78 -0.59
C ASP A 42 -4.86 -5.66 0.05
N PHE A 43 -3.71 -5.98 0.67
CA PHE A 43 -2.73 -4.99 1.11
C PHE A 43 -2.21 -4.15 -0.07
N VAL A 44 -1.78 -4.80 -1.16
CA VAL A 44 -1.30 -4.08 -2.34
C VAL A 44 -2.41 -3.24 -2.97
N ALA A 45 -3.65 -3.72 -2.98
CA ALA A 45 -4.80 -2.93 -3.44
C ALA A 45 -5.01 -1.67 -2.58
N TYR A 46 -4.90 -1.79 -1.25
CA TYR A 46 -4.92 -0.66 -0.33
C TYR A 46 -3.80 0.34 -0.65
N ASP A 47 -2.56 -0.12 -0.71
CA ASP A 47 -1.39 0.73 -0.92
C ASP A 47 -1.47 1.46 -2.28
N GLN A 48 -1.89 0.77 -3.34
CA GLN A 48 -2.11 1.39 -4.64
C GLN A 48 -3.26 2.41 -4.65
N VAL A 49 -4.35 2.18 -3.92
CA VAL A 49 -5.43 3.18 -3.78
C VAL A 49 -4.90 4.43 -3.09
N THR A 50 -4.12 4.27 -2.04
CA THR A 50 -3.49 5.37 -1.30
C THR A 50 -2.51 6.15 -2.21
N TRP A 51 -1.64 5.46 -2.97
CA TRP A 51 -0.74 6.13 -3.90
C TRP A 51 -1.47 6.85 -5.05
N ARG A 52 -2.55 6.29 -5.60
CA ARG A 52 -3.38 7.01 -6.58
C ARG A 52 -3.97 8.27 -5.99
N LEU A 53 -4.39 8.22 -4.74
CA LEU A 53 -4.92 9.36 -4.01
C LEU A 53 -3.86 10.46 -3.87
N TRP A 54 -2.62 10.10 -3.48
CA TRP A 54 -1.51 11.05 -3.37
C TRP A 54 -1.10 11.64 -4.72
N VAL A 55 -1.06 10.84 -5.78
CA VAL A 55 -0.76 11.30 -7.15
C VAL A 55 -1.84 12.23 -7.68
N SER A 56 -3.09 12.03 -7.33
CA SER A 56 -4.20 12.94 -7.69
C SER A 56 -4.25 14.21 -6.84
N GLY A 57 -3.46 14.31 -5.77
CA GLY A 57 -3.50 15.43 -4.84
C GLY A 57 -4.72 15.41 -3.91
N GLY A 58 -5.16 14.22 -3.51
CA GLY A 58 -6.28 14.03 -2.59
C GLY A 58 -7.67 14.18 -3.22
N GLN A 59 -7.78 14.16 -4.55
CA GLN A 59 -9.04 14.52 -5.22
C GLN A 59 -10.11 13.43 -5.19
N ASP A 60 -9.75 12.15 -5.20
CA ASP A 60 -10.72 11.04 -5.28
C ASP A 60 -10.56 10.06 -4.11
N THR A 61 -11.32 10.29 -3.05
CA THR A 61 -11.37 9.44 -1.86
C THR A 61 -12.40 8.31 -1.97
N SER A 62 -13.14 8.19 -3.07
CA SER A 62 -14.29 7.27 -3.20
C SER A 62 -13.93 5.80 -3.00
N LYS A 63 -12.68 5.42 -3.28
CA LYS A 63 -12.18 4.03 -3.14
C LYS A 63 -11.58 3.73 -1.77
N VAL A 64 -11.33 4.74 -0.94
CA VAL A 64 -10.71 4.55 0.38
C VAL A 64 -11.54 3.62 1.28
N PRO A 65 -12.88 3.75 1.40
CA PRO A 65 -13.67 2.84 2.24
C PRO A 65 -13.70 1.39 1.77
N ALA A 66 -13.37 1.12 0.50
CA ALA A 66 -13.34 -0.24 -0.03
C ALA A 66 -12.07 -1.02 0.35
N VAL A 67 -11.03 -0.33 0.82
CA VAL A 67 -9.71 -0.92 1.13
C VAL A 67 -9.25 -0.65 2.56
N THR A 68 -9.94 0.25 3.28
CA THR A 68 -9.59 0.65 4.65
C THR A 68 -10.76 0.55 5.60
N THR A 69 -10.48 0.55 6.90
CA THR A 69 -11.49 0.61 7.96
C THR A 69 -10.94 1.32 9.20
N GLY A 70 -11.83 1.67 10.13
CA GLY A 70 -11.46 2.25 11.42
C GLY A 70 -10.70 3.56 11.32
N ASN A 71 -9.74 3.75 12.20
CA ASN A 71 -8.97 4.99 12.30
C ASN A 71 -8.11 5.24 11.05
N LEU A 72 -7.59 4.21 10.40
CA LEU A 72 -6.79 4.37 9.18
C LEU A 72 -7.62 4.98 8.03
N GLN A 73 -8.89 4.60 7.91
CA GLN A 73 -9.78 5.20 6.93
C GLN A 73 -9.93 6.72 7.14
N GLN A 74 -10.11 7.13 8.39
CA GLN A 74 -10.20 8.56 8.72
C GLN A 74 -8.87 9.27 8.46
N GLN A 75 -7.74 8.69 8.88
CA GLN A 75 -6.42 9.26 8.67
C GLN A 75 -6.12 9.46 7.17
N VAL A 76 -6.34 8.45 6.33
CA VAL A 76 -6.13 8.56 4.88
C VAL A 76 -7.01 9.66 4.27
N SER A 77 -8.25 9.80 4.76
CA SER A 77 -9.17 10.86 4.30
C SER A 77 -8.71 12.26 4.74
N ASP A 78 -8.22 12.39 5.95
CA ASP A 78 -7.70 13.65 6.49
C ASP A 78 -6.42 14.09 5.77
N ASP A 79 -5.50 13.15 5.53
CA ASP A 79 -4.28 13.39 4.77
C ASP A 79 -4.59 13.82 3.31
N ALA A 80 -5.58 13.19 2.69
CA ALA A 80 -6.05 13.59 1.36
C ALA A 80 -6.61 15.02 1.36
N ALA A 81 -7.41 15.38 2.36
CA ALA A 81 -7.96 16.73 2.50
C ALA A 81 -6.86 17.77 2.74
N ASP A 82 -5.83 17.43 3.53
CA ASP A 82 -4.66 18.28 3.75
C ASP A 82 -3.88 18.52 2.46
N MET A 83 -3.58 17.46 1.70
CA MET A 83 -2.92 17.58 0.40
C MET A 83 -3.71 18.44 -0.58
N LEU A 84 -5.03 18.23 -0.64
CA LEU A 84 -5.92 19.01 -1.50
C LEU A 84 -5.92 20.50 -1.11
N SER A 85 -5.97 20.80 0.19
CA SER A 85 -5.95 22.17 0.72
C SER A 85 -4.64 22.90 0.40
N LYS A 86 -3.51 22.17 0.41
CA LYS A 86 -2.18 22.69 0.10
C LYS A 86 -1.86 22.69 -1.41
N GLY A 87 -2.74 22.13 -2.23
CA GLY A 87 -2.51 21.95 -3.66
C GLY A 87 -1.29 21.07 -3.97
N GLN A 88 -0.97 20.15 -3.07
CA GLN A 88 0.18 19.25 -3.20
C GLN A 88 -0.23 17.94 -3.86
N LYS A 89 0.70 17.33 -4.59
CA LYS A 89 0.54 15.99 -5.15
C LYS A 89 1.86 15.25 -5.21
N ALA A 90 1.79 13.93 -5.10
CA ALA A 90 2.95 13.07 -5.27
C ALA A 90 3.26 12.81 -6.74
N LYS A 91 4.56 12.65 -7.03
CA LYS A 91 5.08 12.09 -8.28
C LYS A 91 5.84 10.81 -7.96
N THR A 92 5.47 9.72 -8.60
CA THR A 92 6.16 8.42 -8.54
C THR A 92 7.41 8.44 -9.45
N PRO A 93 8.30 7.46 -9.42
CA PRO A 93 8.05 6.07 -9.00
C PRO A 93 8.18 5.81 -7.50
N VAL A 94 7.42 4.84 -7.02
CA VAL A 94 7.52 4.23 -5.69
C VAL A 94 7.78 2.73 -5.83
N ARG A 95 8.57 2.16 -4.92
CA ARG A 95 8.92 0.73 -4.92
C ARG A 95 8.63 0.15 -3.54
N VAL A 96 8.10 -1.07 -3.51
CA VAL A 96 7.72 -1.77 -2.28
C VAL A 96 8.30 -3.18 -2.28
N ALA A 97 8.95 -3.57 -1.18
CA ALA A 97 9.37 -4.93 -0.91
C ALA A 97 8.59 -5.47 0.29
N VAL A 98 7.76 -6.49 0.08
CA VAL A 98 7.05 -7.16 1.17
C VAL A 98 7.93 -8.27 1.72
N SER A 99 8.20 -8.23 3.03
CA SER A 99 9.08 -9.19 3.71
C SER A 99 8.32 -10.29 4.44
N GLU A 100 7.10 -9.99 4.92
CA GLU A 100 6.32 -10.93 5.70
C GLU A 100 4.82 -10.70 5.57
N VAL A 101 4.05 -11.78 5.59
CA VAL A 101 2.60 -11.78 5.81
C VAL A 101 2.33 -12.77 6.94
N ALA A 102 1.98 -12.28 8.12
CA ALA A 102 1.75 -13.10 9.31
C ALA A 102 0.28 -13.06 9.72
N MET A 103 -0.32 -14.24 9.93
CA MET A 103 -1.69 -14.37 10.42
C MET A 103 -1.69 -14.37 11.95
N SER A 104 -2.70 -13.71 12.56
CA SER A 104 -2.95 -13.90 14.00
C SER A 104 -3.40 -15.33 14.30
N ALA A 105 -3.19 -15.78 15.56
CA ALA A 105 -3.52 -17.14 15.97
C ALA A 105 -5.01 -17.49 15.82
N ASP A 106 -5.89 -16.50 15.94
CA ASP A 106 -7.35 -16.64 15.78
C ASP A 106 -7.83 -16.42 14.33
N GLY A 107 -6.92 -16.05 13.42
CA GLY A 107 -7.24 -15.77 12.01
C GLY A 107 -8.07 -14.50 11.79
N GLN A 108 -8.24 -13.65 12.82
CA GLN A 108 -9.06 -12.44 12.73
C GLN A 108 -8.28 -11.18 12.35
N SER A 109 -6.98 -11.29 12.24
CA SER A 109 -6.11 -10.23 11.72
C SER A 109 -4.89 -10.82 11.02
N ALA A 110 -4.24 -10.01 10.23
CA ALA A 110 -2.95 -10.30 9.63
C ALA A 110 -2.08 -9.06 9.67
N THR A 111 -0.77 -9.25 9.72
CA THR A 111 0.20 -8.17 9.55
C THR A 111 0.99 -8.36 8.28
N VAL A 112 1.19 -7.27 7.54
CA VAL A 112 2.07 -7.21 6.37
C VAL A 112 3.23 -6.31 6.71
N SER A 113 4.44 -6.86 6.77
CA SER A 113 5.67 -6.09 6.98
C SER A 113 6.32 -5.80 5.63
N TYR A 114 6.71 -4.56 5.39
CA TYR A 114 7.24 -4.14 4.11
C TYR A 114 8.23 -2.97 4.25
N CYS A 115 8.98 -2.74 3.20
CA CYS A 115 9.84 -1.58 3.02
C CYS A 115 9.31 -0.79 1.82
N VAL A 116 9.06 0.50 1.99
CA VAL A 116 8.71 1.39 0.89
C VAL A 116 9.90 2.27 0.54
N ASP A 117 10.30 2.27 -0.72
CA ASP A 117 11.35 3.13 -1.25
C ASP A 117 10.73 4.38 -1.88
N MET A 118 10.86 5.48 -1.16
CA MET A 118 10.41 6.80 -1.57
C MET A 118 11.56 7.70 -2.04
N THR A 119 12.77 7.17 -2.22
CA THR A 119 13.96 7.98 -2.57
C THR A 119 13.79 8.77 -3.88
N LYS A 120 12.93 8.30 -4.79
CA LYS A 120 12.61 8.96 -6.07
C LYS A 120 11.23 9.61 -6.10
N VAL A 121 10.44 9.48 -5.03
CA VAL A 121 9.15 10.18 -4.91
C VAL A 121 9.40 11.65 -4.65
N THR A 122 8.62 12.52 -5.27
CA THR A 122 8.59 13.94 -4.96
C THR A 122 7.17 14.40 -4.71
N PHE A 123 7.00 15.30 -3.75
CA PHE A 123 5.76 16.04 -3.55
C PHE A 123 5.95 17.43 -4.15
N VAL A 124 5.01 17.86 -4.96
CA VAL A 124 5.08 19.18 -5.62
C VAL A 124 3.84 20.00 -5.27
N ASP A 125 4.03 21.31 -5.17
CA ASP A 125 2.94 22.27 -5.02
C ASP A 125 2.26 22.62 -6.36
N VAL A 126 1.32 23.57 -6.32
CA VAL A 126 0.56 24.03 -7.51
C VAL A 126 1.45 24.66 -8.58
N GLN A 127 2.64 25.15 -8.22
CA GLN A 127 3.61 25.72 -9.17
C GLN A 127 4.59 24.65 -9.68
N GLY A 128 4.49 23.40 -9.22
CA GLY A 128 5.39 22.31 -9.58
C GLY A 128 6.72 22.34 -8.83
N LYS A 129 6.84 23.17 -7.78
CA LYS A 129 8.02 23.22 -6.92
C LYS A 129 8.05 21.98 -6.01
N ASP A 130 9.24 21.38 -5.88
CA ASP A 130 9.49 20.28 -4.94
C ASP A 130 9.37 20.79 -3.49
N VAL A 131 8.40 20.25 -2.77
CA VAL A 131 8.13 20.53 -1.35
C VAL A 131 8.31 19.27 -0.51
N THR A 132 9.01 18.26 -1.03
CA THR A 132 9.23 17.00 -0.34
C THR A 132 10.08 17.21 0.90
N GLU A 133 9.57 16.74 2.04
CA GLU A 133 10.35 16.70 3.26
C GLU A 133 11.53 15.71 3.13
N SER A 134 12.68 16.07 3.67
CA SER A 134 13.90 15.25 3.54
C SER A 134 13.74 13.84 4.12
N ARG A 135 12.96 13.68 5.20
CA ARG A 135 12.63 12.39 5.79
C ARG A 135 11.85 11.48 4.83
N ALA A 136 11.01 12.06 3.98
CA ALA A 136 10.23 11.31 3.01
C ALA A 136 11.07 10.76 1.85
N LYS A 137 12.30 11.26 1.63
CA LYS A 137 13.24 10.76 0.60
C LYS A 137 14.10 9.62 1.14
N ALA A 138 13.46 8.54 1.57
CA ALA A 138 14.13 7.43 2.23
C ALA A 138 13.48 6.09 1.88
N GLN A 139 14.12 5.01 2.31
CA GLN A 139 13.51 3.68 2.40
C GLN A 139 12.95 3.54 3.82
N ILE A 140 11.64 3.32 3.93
CA ILE A 140 10.92 3.37 5.20
C ILE A 140 10.38 1.98 5.51
N PRO A 141 10.81 1.37 6.65
CA PRO A 141 10.20 0.13 7.11
C PRO A 141 8.83 0.41 7.71
N ALA A 142 7.83 -0.35 7.31
CA ALA A 142 6.46 -0.18 7.77
C ALA A 142 5.75 -1.51 7.95
N ARG A 143 4.68 -1.48 8.69
CA ARG A 143 3.77 -2.59 8.91
C ARG A 143 2.33 -2.12 8.79
N ASN A 144 1.53 -2.94 8.13
CA ASN A 144 0.10 -2.72 8.01
C ASN A 144 -0.66 -3.85 8.70
N THR A 145 -1.68 -3.51 9.47
CA THR A 145 -2.61 -4.48 10.05
C THR A 145 -3.83 -4.59 9.14
N MET A 146 -4.13 -5.82 8.72
CA MET A 146 -5.26 -6.17 7.88
C MET A 146 -6.30 -6.92 8.70
N VAL A 147 -7.57 -6.61 8.51
CA VAL A 147 -8.70 -7.28 9.17
C VAL A 147 -9.72 -7.76 8.14
N PRO A 148 -10.45 -8.87 8.41
CA PRO A 148 -11.48 -9.33 7.49
C PRO A 148 -12.58 -8.28 7.31
N GLY A 149 -12.90 -8.00 6.05
CA GLY A 149 -14.06 -7.19 5.64
C GLY A 149 -15.16 -8.04 5.04
N SER A 150 -16.13 -7.38 4.42
CA SER A 150 -17.21 -8.07 3.71
C SER A 150 -16.73 -8.69 2.39
N GLY A 151 -17.41 -9.75 1.93
CA GLY A 151 -17.13 -10.33 0.62
C GLY A 151 -15.79 -11.06 0.48
N GLY A 152 -15.15 -11.44 1.60
CA GLY A 152 -13.87 -12.17 1.59
C GLY A 152 -12.65 -11.27 1.29
N HIS A 153 -12.80 -9.95 1.35
CA HIS A 153 -11.71 -9.00 1.27
C HIS A 153 -11.13 -8.69 2.65
N TRP A 154 -9.84 -8.35 2.66
CA TRP A 154 -9.17 -7.81 3.83
C TRP A 154 -9.05 -6.29 3.72
N LEU A 155 -9.26 -5.60 4.83
CA LEU A 155 -9.21 -4.15 4.90
C LEU A 155 -8.02 -3.71 5.77
N ALA A 156 -7.30 -2.71 5.33
CA ALA A 156 -6.26 -2.08 6.12
C ALA A 156 -6.90 -1.29 7.27
N SER A 157 -6.49 -1.58 8.50
CA SER A 157 -7.03 -0.96 9.73
C SER A 157 -6.02 -0.09 10.46
N GLU A 158 -4.73 -0.39 10.31
CA GLU A 158 -3.63 0.35 10.93
C GLU A 158 -2.41 0.31 10.03
N GLU A 159 -1.64 1.38 10.06
CA GLU A 159 -0.33 1.48 9.41
C GLU A 159 0.65 2.18 10.35
N GLU A 160 1.85 1.63 10.48
CA GLU A 160 2.90 2.20 11.32
C GLU A 160 4.28 2.05 10.70
N GLU A 161 5.13 3.05 10.88
CA GLU A 161 6.57 2.90 10.65
C GLU A 161 7.17 2.05 11.77
N THR A 162 7.97 1.05 11.41
CA THR A 162 8.52 0.07 12.38
C THR A 162 9.98 0.32 12.73
N GLY A 163 10.60 1.33 12.15
CA GLY A 163 12.00 1.66 12.40
C GLY A 163 12.42 2.98 11.76
N GLU A 164 13.67 3.34 11.97
CA GLU A 164 14.24 4.55 11.39
C GLU A 164 14.33 4.45 9.85
N PRO A 165 14.25 5.58 9.12
CA PRO A 165 14.47 5.61 7.68
C PRO A 165 15.81 4.96 7.28
N ASN A 166 15.80 4.26 6.15
CA ASN A 166 16.95 3.54 5.58
C ASN A 166 17.47 2.34 6.39
N THR A 167 16.67 1.82 7.33
CA THR A 167 16.99 0.56 8.04
C THR A 167 16.47 -0.69 7.33
N CYS A 168 15.60 -0.55 6.33
CA CYS A 168 15.19 -1.62 5.43
C CYS A 168 15.72 -1.36 4.02
N LYS A 169 15.59 -2.36 3.12
CA LYS A 169 16.04 -2.23 1.73
C LYS A 169 15.02 -2.80 0.76
N VAL A 170 14.84 -2.06 -0.32
CA VAL A 170 14.12 -2.49 -1.50
C VAL A 170 15.16 -2.88 -2.54
N GLY A 171 15.21 -4.15 -2.90
CA GLY A 171 16.16 -4.71 -3.86
C GLY A 171 15.98 -4.20 -5.30
#